data_998f589e9332b1963d589f399ae13299
#
_entry.id   998f589e9332b1963d589f399ae13299
#
_cell.length_a   1.000
_cell.length_b   1.000
_cell.length_c   1.000
_cell.angle_alpha   90.00
_cell.angle_beta   90.00
_cell.angle_gamma   90.00
#
_symmetry.space_group_name_H-M   'P 1'
#
loop_
_entity.id
_entity.type
_entity.pdbx_description
1 polymer ?
#
loop_
_entity_poly.entity_id
_entity_poly.type
_entity_poly.pdbx_seq_one_letter_code
_entity_poly.pdbx_strand_id
1 'polypeptide(L)'
;MVRTAHRAICLLFPISYFLFPVSSAQQVSVTDDRGTRVTLVAPAQRIVALSPHLAELAFAAGAGSRLVGAARHSDFPPAVRDLPQTGDAARVDFERIALLKPDLVLAWSSGNPAGDLARVEQLGFAVFVTEPARLADVPRLLRAIGELAGTRPAAERAAAGFEREIATLRARNAHAPRVRVFYQIWHKPLLTVNGAHVISDVIALCGGENVFADLSQLTPTISLESVLAARPEVILGGGSAGGEPEFAGWWRASAVPALRELPVRYIDPDLIQRQTPRIVKGAKAVCHALDEVRKGRAAAKFR
;
A
#
# COMPACT_ATOMS: atom_id res chain seq x y z
N MET A 1 66.43 67.70 -30.94
CA MET A 1 65.00 67.37 -31.02
C MET A 1 64.88 65.83 -31.04
N VAL A 2 64.58 65.23 -29.87
CA VAL A 2 64.42 63.78 -29.69
C VAL A 2 62.93 63.49 -29.48
N ARG A 3 62.27 62.77 -30.38
CA ARG A 3 60.90 62.32 -30.29
C ARG A 3 60.85 60.97 -29.58
N THR A 4 60.30 60.94 -28.37
CA THR A 4 60.03 59.73 -27.59
C THR A 4 58.64 59.14 -28.03
N ALA A 5 58.67 57.95 -28.60
CA ALA A 5 57.45 57.20 -28.97
C ALA A 5 56.99 56.36 -27.78
N HIS A 6 55.76 56.66 -27.22
CA HIS A 6 55.10 55.81 -26.23
C HIS A 6 54.37 54.64 -26.91
N ARG A 7 54.83 53.42 -26.65
CA ARG A 7 54.09 52.20 -27.02
C ARG A 7 53.06 51.84 -25.94
N ALA A 8 51.80 51.95 -26.28
CA ALA A 8 50.72 51.46 -25.45
C ALA A 8 50.62 49.93 -25.56
N ILE A 9 50.83 49.20 -24.47
CA ILE A 9 50.62 47.75 -24.37
C ILE A 9 49.18 47.50 -23.98
N CYS A 10 48.33 47.04 -24.92
CA CYS A 10 46.97 46.50 -24.63
C CYS A 10 47.09 45.12 -24.02
N LEU A 11 46.87 45.00 -22.73
CA LEU A 11 46.68 43.70 -22.04
C LEU A 11 45.29 43.17 -22.35
N LEU A 12 45.22 42.19 -23.25
CA LEU A 12 44.04 41.39 -23.50
C LEU A 12 43.89 40.35 -22.37
N PHE A 13 42.97 40.58 -21.44
CA PHE A 13 42.56 39.55 -20.47
C PHE A 13 41.66 38.54 -21.18
N PRO A 14 41.98 37.23 -21.16
CA PRO A 14 41.09 36.23 -21.69
C PRO A 14 39.90 36.09 -20.72
N ILE A 15 38.70 36.40 -21.19
CA ILE A 15 37.44 36.10 -20.47
C ILE A 15 37.21 34.59 -20.59
N SER A 16 37.62 33.81 -19.58
CA SER A 16 37.26 32.41 -19.45
C SER A 16 35.77 32.31 -19.14
N TYR A 17 34.97 31.98 -20.14
CA TYR A 17 33.60 31.54 -19.95
C TYR A 17 33.59 30.21 -19.21
N PHE A 18 33.35 30.26 -17.91
CA PHE A 18 32.96 29.06 -17.15
C PHE A 18 31.57 28.63 -17.64
N LEU A 19 31.52 27.67 -18.55
CA LEU A 19 30.35 26.93 -18.90
C LEU A 19 29.99 26.03 -17.69
N PHE A 20 29.18 26.53 -16.79
CA PHE A 20 28.52 25.67 -15.79
C PHE A 20 27.63 24.71 -16.57
N PRO A 21 27.78 23.37 -16.41
CA PRO A 21 26.84 22.44 -16.99
C PRO A 21 25.46 22.74 -16.36
N VAL A 22 24.54 23.22 -17.17
CA VAL A 22 23.13 23.28 -16.79
C VAL A 22 22.70 21.84 -16.62
N SER A 23 22.67 21.37 -15.37
CA SER A 23 22.11 20.07 -15.03
C SER A 23 20.63 20.12 -15.49
N SER A 24 20.36 19.53 -16.64
CA SER A 24 18.99 19.35 -17.12
C SER A 24 18.25 18.54 -16.06
N ALA A 25 17.38 19.18 -15.31
CA ALA A 25 16.50 18.50 -14.37
C ALA A 25 15.76 17.42 -15.17
N GLN A 26 16.00 16.15 -14.85
CA GLN A 26 15.42 15.04 -15.59
C GLN A 26 13.94 14.97 -15.26
N GLN A 27 13.09 15.37 -16.20
CA GLN A 27 11.65 15.23 -16.10
C GLN A 27 11.29 13.77 -15.86
N VAL A 28 10.44 13.50 -14.88
CA VAL A 28 9.93 12.17 -14.55
C VAL A 28 8.42 12.09 -14.79
N SER A 29 7.96 10.96 -15.29
CA SER A 29 6.54 10.79 -15.63
C SER A 29 6.10 9.36 -15.43
N VAL A 30 4.97 9.17 -14.74
CA VAL A 30 4.34 7.86 -14.48
C VAL A 30 2.82 8.00 -14.70
N THR A 31 2.20 6.96 -15.23
CA THR A 31 0.73 6.88 -15.33
C THR A 31 0.17 6.33 -14.03
N ASP A 32 -0.81 7.01 -13.44
CA ASP A 32 -1.49 6.60 -12.21
C ASP A 32 -2.61 5.56 -12.47
N ASP A 33 -3.26 5.07 -11.42
CA ASP A 33 -4.28 4.04 -11.55
C ASP A 33 -5.63 4.56 -12.12
N ARG A 34 -5.76 5.87 -12.34
CA ARG A 34 -6.86 6.48 -13.10
C ARG A 34 -6.55 6.55 -14.61
N GLY A 35 -5.34 6.16 -15.03
CA GLY A 35 -4.86 6.35 -16.40
C GLY A 35 -4.31 7.77 -16.67
N THR A 36 -4.19 8.63 -15.65
CA THR A 36 -3.66 9.99 -15.76
C THR A 36 -2.15 9.98 -15.71
N ARG A 37 -1.51 10.68 -16.65
CA ARG A 37 -0.05 10.84 -16.68
C ARG A 37 0.38 11.95 -15.71
N VAL A 38 1.03 11.57 -14.61
CA VAL A 38 1.61 12.49 -13.65
C VAL A 38 3.04 12.80 -14.07
N THR A 39 3.34 14.08 -14.28
CA THR A 39 4.63 14.55 -14.77
C THR A 39 5.21 15.59 -13.81
N LEU A 40 6.45 15.37 -13.38
CA LEU A 40 7.21 16.29 -12.54
C LEU A 40 8.43 16.81 -13.31
N VAL A 41 8.76 18.07 -13.12
CA VAL A 41 9.95 18.70 -13.77
C VAL A 41 11.27 18.12 -13.26
N ALA A 42 11.27 17.55 -12.08
CA ALA A 42 12.37 16.84 -11.45
C ALA A 42 11.80 15.80 -10.47
N PRO A 43 12.59 14.80 -10.04
CA PRO A 43 12.15 13.85 -9.01
C PRO A 43 11.69 14.55 -7.73
N ALA A 44 10.53 14.13 -7.21
CA ALA A 44 9.89 14.70 -6.03
C ALA A 44 10.84 14.74 -4.82
N GLN A 45 10.88 15.88 -4.13
CA GLN A 45 11.67 16.10 -2.91
C GLN A 45 10.78 16.31 -1.67
N ARG A 46 9.49 16.64 -1.88
CA ARG A 46 8.53 16.92 -0.83
C ARG A 46 7.24 16.16 -1.11
N ILE A 47 7.07 15.03 -0.46
CA ILE A 47 5.96 14.10 -0.71
C ILE A 47 4.99 14.15 0.47
N VAL A 48 3.70 14.22 0.18
CA VAL A 48 2.62 14.01 1.14
C VAL A 48 1.92 12.69 0.82
N ALA A 49 1.66 11.85 1.83
CA ALA A 49 0.93 10.59 1.70
C ALA A 49 -0.45 10.70 2.37
N LEU A 50 -1.53 10.55 1.60
CA LEU A 50 -2.91 10.69 2.09
C LEU A 50 -3.52 9.40 2.64
N SER A 51 -2.71 8.35 2.82
CA SER A 51 -3.11 7.14 3.54
C SER A 51 -1.91 6.43 4.15
N PRO A 52 -2.12 5.61 5.22
CA PRO A 52 -1.03 4.91 5.90
C PRO A 52 -0.21 4.00 4.99
N HIS A 53 -0.84 3.22 4.11
CA HIS A 53 -0.14 2.32 3.20
C HIS A 53 0.75 3.06 2.19
N LEU A 54 0.37 4.28 1.77
CA LEU A 54 1.17 5.10 0.85
C LEU A 54 2.43 5.64 1.52
N ALA A 55 2.36 5.99 2.81
CA ALA A 55 3.53 6.34 3.59
C ALA A 55 4.49 5.13 3.68
N GLU A 56 3.98 3.94 3.97
CA GLU A 56 4.77 2.70 4.00
C GLU A 56 5.42 2.40 2.64
N LEU A 57 4.66 2.53 1.54
CA LEU A 57 5.18 2.33 0.18
C LEU A 57 6.28 3.33 -0.16
N ALA A 58 6.11 4.61 0.19
CA ALA A 58 7.13 5.63 -0.03
C ALA A 58 8.43 5.32 0.74
N PHE A 59 8.35 4.89 2.00
CA PHE A 59 9.51 4.43 2.75
C PHE A 59 10.16 3.21 2.11
N ALA A 60 9.38 2.21 1.75
CA ALA A 60 9.88 0.98 1.12
C ALA A 60 10.53 1.25 -0.24
N ALA A 61 10.02 2.23 -1.01
CA ALA A 61 10.60 2.68 -2.26
C ALA A 61 11.88 3.54 -2.07
N GLY A 62 12.30 3.80 -0.82
CA GLY A 62 13.48 4.62 -0.51
C GLY A 62 13.23 6.12 -0.51
N ALA A 63 11.97 6.55 -0.55
CA ALA A 63 11.56 7.95 -0.55
C ALA A 63 11.16 8.47 0.84
N GLY A 64 11.41 7.73 1.91
CA GLY A 64 10.98 8.06 3.26
C GLY A 64 11.48 9.41 3.77
N SER A 65 12.73 9.78 3.47
CA SER A 65 13.31 11.10 3.84
C SER A 65 12.69 12.29 3.09
N ARG A 66 11.89 12.03 2.06
CA ARG A 66 11.17 13.05 1.28
C ARG A 66 9.73 13.23 1.72
N LEU A 67 9.23 12.37 2.60
CA LEU A 67 7.91 12.56 3.19
C LEU A 67 7.94 13.77 4.14
N VAL A 68 7.07 14.73 3.85
CA VAL A 68 6.89 15.96 4.65
C VAL A 68 5.56 15.99 5.39
N GLY A 69 4.66 15.05 5.09
CA GLY A 69 3.39 14.87 5.77
C GLY A 69 2.77 13.51 5.45
N ALA A 70 1.97 13.01 6.37
CA ALA A 70 1.28 11.73 6.24
C ALA A 70 -0.14 11.80 6.82
N ALA A 71 -1.02 10.90 6.36
CA ALA A 71 -2.36 10.77 6.91
C ALA A 71 -2.32 10.32 8.38
N ARG A 72 -3.37 10.64 9.13
CA ARG A 72 -3.59 10.09 10.47
C ARG A 72 -3.52 8.56 10.45
N HIS A 73 -3.08 7.97 11.55
CA HIS A 73 -2.86 6.52 11.68
C HIS A 73 -1.73 5.94 10.82
N SER A 74 -0.89 6.78 10.23
CA SER A 74 0.39 6.35 9.65
C SER A 74 1.37 6.11 10.81
N ASP A 75 1.72 4.85 11.04
CA ASP A 75 2.48 4.41 12.21
C ASP A 75 3.70 3.56 11.86
N PHE A 76 3.86 3.20 10.60
CA PHE A 76 4.97 2.38 10.12
C PHE A 76 5.64 2.98 8.85
N PRO A 77 7.00 2.97 8.78
CA PRO A 77 7.91 2.67 9.90
C PRO A 77 7.80 3.74 11.00
N PRO A 78 8.38 3.53 12.19
CA PRO A 78 8.22 4.47 13.32
C PRO A 78 8.48 5.94 12.99
N ALA A 79 9.42 6.21 12.08
CA ALA A 79 9.76 7.57 11.62
C ALA A 79 8.58 8.35 10.98
N VAL A 80 7.51 7.67 10.55
CA VAL A 80 6.31 8.35 10.02
C VAL A 80 5.53 9.07 11.11
N ARG A 81 5.60 8.60 12.36
CA ARG A 81 4.80 9.11 13.49
C ARG A 81 5.07 10.58 13.82
N ASP A 82 6.29 11.03 13.51
CA ASP A 82 6.74 12.40 13.79
C ASP A 82 6.39 13.38 12.66
N LEU A 83 5.81 12.89 11.56
CA LEU A 83 5.43 13.73 10.43
C LEU A 83 4.14 14.51 10.73
N PRO A 84 4.01 15.76 10.21
CA PRO A 84 2.77 16.50 10.22
C PRO A 84 1.61 15.70 9.64
N GLN A 85 0.48 15.66 10.37
CA GLN A 85 -0.73 14.97 9.90
C GLN A 85 -1.47 15.83 8.87
N THR A 86 -1.90 15.22 7.76
CA THR A 86 -2.56 15.87 6.61
C THR A 86 -4.03 15.51 6.47
N GLY A 87 -4.67 15.13 7.57
CA GLY A 87 -6.04 14.63 7.59
C GLY A 87 -6.10 13.11 7.75
N ASP A 88 -7.23 12.52 7.37
CA ASP A 88 -7.47 11.07 7.38
C ASP A 88 -8.23 10.63 6.10
N ALA A 89 -8.67 9.37 6.06
CA ALA A 89 -9.41 8.85 4.91
C ALA A 89 -10.76 9.56 4.66
N ALA A 90 -11.36 10.17 5.68
CA ALA A 90 -12.66 10.86 5.55
C ALA A 90 -12.51 12.35 5.17
N ARG A 91 -11.38 12.96 5.48
CA ARG A 91 -11.16 14.40 5.27
C ARG A 91 -9.68 14.74 5.12
N VAL A 92 -9.36 15.42 4.03
CA VAL A 92 -8.04 15.98 3.74
C VAL A 92 -7.89 17.37 4.36
N ASP A 93 -6.74 17.66 5.01
CA ASP A 93 -6.39 18.96 5.53
C ASP A 93 -5.64 19.77 4.46
N PHE A 94 -6.39 20.54 3.66
CA PHE A 94 -5.85 21.34 2.55
C PHE A 94 -4.89 22.43 3.02
N GLU A 95 -5.16 23.04 4.17
CA GLU A 95 -4.31 24.10 4.72
C GLU A 95 -2.95 23.53 5.12
N ARG A 96 -2.95 22.38 5.76
CA ARG A 96 -1.73 21.68 6.13
C ARG A 96 -0.93 21.28 4.89
N ILE A 97 -1.58 20.74 3.86
CA ILE A 97 -0.92 20.39 2.60
C ILE A 97 -0.31 21.63 1.96
N ALA A 98 -1.04 22.76 1.89
CA ALA A 98 -0.54 24.01 1.32
C ALA A 98 0.68 24.55 2.08
N LEU A 99 0.68 24.49 3.42
CA LEU A 99 1.82 24.86 4.25
C LEU A 99 3.05 23.96 4.01
N LEU A 100 2.84 22.69 3.79
CA LEU A 100 3.91 21.73 3.53
C LEU A 100 4.52 21.87 2.14
N LYS A 101 3.85 22.55 1.21
CA LYS A 101 4.31 22.80 -0.18
C LYS A 101 4.89 21.52 -0.84
N PRO A 102 4.10 20.44 -0.95
CA PRO A 102 4.58 19.24 -1.60
C PRO A 102 4.75 19.47 -3.11
N ASP A 103 5.71 18.77 -3.71
CA ASP A 103 5.84 18.63 -5.15
C ASP A 103 5.14 17.36 -5.69
N LEU A 104 4.75 16.45 -4.76
CA LEU A 104 3.96 15.26 -5.06
C LEU A 104 3.04 14.90 -3.90
N VAL A 105 1.78 14.60 -4.21
CA VAL A 105 0.80 14.04 -3.28
C VAL A 105 0.47 12.61 -3.73
N LEU A 106 0.69 11.64 -2.85
CA LEU A 106 0.27 10.25 -3.03
C LEU A 106 -1.15 10.09 -2.47
N ALA A 107 -2.07 9.57 -3.27
CA ALA A 107 -3.47 9.44 -2.93
C ALA A 107 -4.02 8.04 -3.26
N TRP A 108 -5.16 7.68 -2.65
CA TRP A 108 -5.82 6.40 -2.82
C TRP A 108 -7.26 6.61 -3.29
N SER A 109 -7.60 6.05 -4.44
CA SER A 109 -8.87 6.30 -5.15
C SER A 109 -10.10 5.94 -4.32
N SER A 110 -10.15 4.74 -3.75
CA SER A 110 -11.31 4.28 -2.97
C SER A 110 -11.27 4.71 -1.50
N GLY A 111 -10.15 5.23 -1.02
CA GLY A 111 -9.96 5.62 0.38
C GLY A 111 -9.91 7.13 0.64
N ASN A 112 -9.74 7.95 -0.39
CA ASN A 112 -9.82 9.41 -0.26
C ASN A 112 -11.04 9.95 -1.04
N PRO A 113 -11.82 10.90 -0.49
CA PRO A 113 -12.96 11.46 -1.20
C PRO A 113 -12.55 12.07 -2.55
N ALA A 114 -13.25 11.68 -3.63
CA ALA A 114 -12.90 12.16 -4.98
C ALA A 114 -12.92 13.70 -5.10
N GLY A 115 -13.84 14.37 -4.39
CA GLY A 115 -13.91 15.84 -4.33
C GLY A 115 -12.68 16.44 -3.65
N ASP A 116 -12.12 15.80 -2.63
CA ASP A 116 -10.91 16.24 -1.96
C ASP A 116 -9.70 16.12 -2.88
N LEU A 117 -9.57 15.00 -3.63
CA LEU A 117 -8.49 14.82 -4.59
C LEU A 117 -8.55 15.88 -5.70
N ALA A 118 -9.74 16.12 -6.27
CA ALA A 118 -9.94 17.19 -7.25
C ALA A 118 -9.57 18.58 -6.69
N ARG A 119 -9.85 18.83 -5.40
CA ARG A 119 -9.47 20.09 -4.74
C ARG A 119 -7.96 20.22 -4.60
N VAL A 120 -7.25 19.16 -4.23
CA VAL A 120 -5.77 19.16 -4.15
C VAL A 120 -5.16 19.48 -5.51
N GLU A 121 -5.69 18.89 -6.60
CA GLU A 121 -5.25 19.18 -7.98
C GLU A 121 -5.54 20.63 -8.38
N GLN A 122 -6.72 21.17 -8.04
CA GLN A 122 -7.08 22.60 -8.29
C GLN A 122 -6.17 23.58 -7.55
N LEU A 123 -5.59 23.17 -6.41
CA LEU A 123 -4.58 23.97 -5.69
C LEU A 123 -3.21 23.91 -6.37
N GLY A 124 -3.06 23.21 -7.48
CA GLY A 124 -1.83 23.13 -8.29
C GLY A 124 -0.85 22.07 -7.87
N PHE A 125 -1.22 21.15 -6.97
CA PHE A 125 -0.33 20.04 -6.56
C PHE A 125 -0.42 18.88 -7.56
N ALA A 126 0.72 18.25 -7.85
CA ALA A 126 0.72 17.01 -8.61
C ALA A 126 0.21 15.86 -7.71
N VAL A 127 -0.81 15.13 -8.17
CA VAL A 127 -1.43 14.03 -7.44
C VAL A 127 -1.21 12.71 -8.19
N PHE A 128 -0.59 11.73 -7.54
CA PHE A 128 -0.46 10.36 -8.03
C PHE A 128 -1.47 9.47 -7.30
N VAL A 129 -2.52 9.06 -8.00
CA VAL A 129 -3.62 8.28 -7.42
C VAL A 129 -3.38 6.80 -7.63
N THR A 130 -3.53 6.02 -6.56
CA THR A 130 -3.34 4.56 -6.55
C THR A 130 -4.63 3.84 -6.24
N GLU A 131 -4.78 2.62 -6.77
CA GLU A 131 -5.87 1.68 -6.43
C GLU A 131 -5.35 0.24 -6.48
N PRO A 132 -4.54 -0.18 -5.48
CA PRO A 132 -3.99 -1.53 -5.47
C PRO A 132 -5.06 -2.56 -5.11
N ALA A 133 -5.38 -3.46 -6.04
CA ALA A 133 -6.37 -4.52 -5.88
C ALA A 133 -5.74 -5.92 -5.77
N ARG A 134 -4.48 -6.09 -6.23
CA ARG A 134 -3.79 -7.38 -6.32
C ARG A 134 -2.40 -7.31 -5.67
N LEU A 135 -1.87 -8.47 -5.30
CA LEU A 135 -0.49 -8.58 -4.81
C LEU A 135 0.54 -8.03 -5.82
N ALA A 136 0.28 -8.18 -7.11
CA ALA A 136 1.13 -7.64 -8.17
C ALA A 136 1.20 -6.11 -8.22
N ASP A 137 0.24 -5.41 -7.63
CA ASP A 137 0.23 -3.94 -7.58
C ASP A 137 1.27 -3.39 -6.61
N VAL A 138 1.64 -4.13 -5.57
CA VAL A 138 2.64 -3.68 -4.59
C VAL A 138 4.00 -3.40 -5.26
N PRO A 139 4.63 -4.34 -6.00
CA PRO A 139 5.91 -4.07 -6.67
C PRO A 139 5.77 -3.03 -7.79
N ARG A 140 4.64 -2.97 -8.50
CA ARG A 140 4.34 -1.93 -9.49
C ARG A 140 4.35 -0.54 -8.86
N LEU A 141 3.65 -0.36 -7.73
CA LEU A 141 3.59 0.93 -7.01
C LEU A 141 4.94 1.31 -6.40
N LEU A 142 5.71 0.36 -5.87
CA LEU A 142 7.07 0.63 -5.41
C LEU A 142 7.93 1.22 -6.54
N ARG A 143 7.90 0.62 -7.74
CA ARG A 143 8.63 1.11 -8.92
C ARG A 143 8.13 2.49 -9.36
N ALA A 144 6.81 2.70 -9.38
CA ALA A 144 6.20 3.97 -9.76
C ALA A 144 6.61 5.11 -8.79
N ILE A 145 6.53 4.88 -7.47
CA ILE A 145 6.95 5.84 -6.46
C ILE A 145 8.46 6.09 -6.55
N GLY A 146 9.25 5.02 -6.74
CA GLY A 146 10.71 5.12 -6.92
C GLY A 146 11.10 5.95 -8.15
N GLU A 147 10.33 5.86 -9.24
CA GLU A 147 10.47 6.69 -10.42
C GLU A 147 10.20 8.16 -10.12
N LEU A 148 9.00 8.45 -9.59
CA LEU A 148 8.58 9.81 -9.24
C LEU A 148 9.50 10.45 -8.20
N ALA A 149 10.04 9.66 -7.27
CA ALA A 149 10.95 10.13 -6.24
C ALA A 149 12.45 10.04 -6.64
N GLY A 150 12.81 9.50 -7.81
CA GLY A 150 14.22 9.32 -8.21
C GLY A 150 14.98 8.34 -7.30
N THR A 151 14.29 7.36 -6.72
CA THR A 151 14.86 6.34 -5.82
C THR A 151 14.80 4.94 -6.44
N ARG A 152 14.81 4.84 -7.77
CA ARG A 152 14.69 3.59 -8.55
C ARG A 152 15.50 2.40 -7.99
N PRO A 153 16.79 2.53 -7.61
CA PRO A 153 17.54 1.38 -7.14
C PRO A 153 17.01 0.79 -5.83
N ALA A 154 16.48 1.62 -4.92
CA ALA A 154 15.88 1.17 -3.68
C ALA A 154 14.51 0.53 -3.94
N ALA A 155 13.68 1.17 -4.74
CA ALA A 155 12.37 0.69 -5.15
C ALA A 155 12.45 -0.66 -5.85
N GLU A 156 13.41 -0.85 -6.78
CA GLU A 156 13.60 -2.12 -7.48
C GLU A 156 14.04 -3.24 -6.53
N ARG A 157 14.95 -2.97 -5.60
CA ARG A 157 15.33 -3.96 -4.58
C ARG A 157 14.13 -4.40 -3.72
N ALA A 158 13.28 -3.45 -3.31
CA ALA A 158 12.09 -3.74 -2.53
C ALA A 158 11.05 -4.54 -3.35
N ALA A 159 10.81 -4.13 -4.59
CA ALA A 159 9.89 -4.80 -5.52
C ALA A 159 10.33 -6.24 -5.82
N ALA A 160 11.59 -6.43 -6.22
CA ALA A 160 12.15 -7.75 -6.49
C ALA A 160 12.18 -8.65 -5.24
N GLY A 161 12.44 -8.06 -4.06
CA GLY A 161 12.35 -8.77 -2.78
C GLY A 161 10.94 -9.29 -2.52
N PHE A 162 9.93 -8.44 -2.70
CA PHE A 162 8.53 -8.80 -2.56
C PHE A 162 8.12 -9.92 -3.54
N GLU A 163 8.46 -9.77 -4.82
CA GLU A 163 8.14 -10.75 -5.86
C GLU A 163 8.72 -12.13 -5.55
N ARG A 164 9.96 -12.21 -5.06
CA ARG A 164 10.58 -13.47 -4.65
C ARG A 164 9.84 -14.14 -3.48
N GLU A 165 9.46 -13.37 -2.46
CA GLU A 165 8.71 -13.90 -1.31
C GLU A 165 7.35 -14.45 -1.75
N ILE A 166 6.62 -13.72 -2.60
CA ILE A 166 5.32 -14.17 -3.14
C ILE A 166 5.49 -15.43 -4.03
N ALA A 167 6.52 -15.47 -4.87
CA ALA A 167 6.81 -16.63 -5.69
C ALA A 167 7.10 -17.88 -4.84
N THR A 168 7.85 -17.71 -3.75
CA THR A 168 8.14 -18.80 -2.79
C THR A 168 6.87 -19.32 -2.14
N LEU A 169 5.98 -18.43 -1.66
CA LEU A 169 4.71 -18.83 -1.07
C LEU A 169 3.81 -19.53 -2.09
N ARG A 170 3.76 -19.02 -3.33
CA ARG A 170 2.98 -19.62 -4.42
C ARG A 170 3.46 -21.04 -4.74
N ALA A 171 4.75 -21.24 -4.90
CA ALA A 171 5.34 -22.56 -5.18
C ALA A 171 5.03 -23.56 -4.05
N ARG A 172 5.17 -23.12 -2.78
CA ARG A 172 4.88 -23.96 -1.61
C ARG A 172 3.42 -24.42 -1.57
N ASN A 173 2.48 -23.58 -1.98
CA ASN A 173 1.05 -23.85 -1.86
C ASN A 173 0.39 -24.30 -3.19
N ALA A 174 1.16 -24.50 -4.26
CA ALA A 174 0.64 -24.79 -5.61
C ALA A 174 -0.29 -26.02 -5.67
N HIS A 175 0.00 -27.05 -4.85
CA HIS A 175 -0.76 -28.30 -4.81
C HIS A 175 -1.48 -28.51 -3.47
N ALA A 176 -1.58 -27.45 -2.63
CA ALA A 176 -2.24 -27.55 -1.34
C ALA A 176 -3.76 -27.81 -1.53
N PRO A 177 -4.35 -28.76 -0.79
CA PRO A 177 -5.81 -28.96 -0.82
C PRO A 177 -6.56 -27.68 -0.50
N ARG A 178 -7.61 -27.38 -1.27
CA ARG A 178 -8.40 -26.17 -1.08
C ARG A 178 -9.06 -26.14 0.30
N VAL A 179 -9.09 -24.94 0.90
CA VAL A 179 -9.77 -24.64 2.17
C VAL A 179 -10.77 -23.54 1.91
N ARG A 180 -12.02 -23.76 2.28
CA ARG A 180 -13.10 -22.76 2.17
C ARG A 180 -12.96 -21.74 3.30
N VAL A 181 -12.71 -20.48 2.94
CA VAL A 181 -12.36 -19.41 3.87
C VAL A 181 -13.46 -18.36 3.89
N PHE A 182 -13.95 -18.06 5.06
CA PHE A 182 -14.64 -16.81 5.32
C PHE A 182 -13.65 -15.81 5.91
N TYR A 183 -13.52 -14.62 5.30
CA TYR A 183 -12.71 -13.53 5.84
C TYR A 183 -13.60 -12.41 6.36
N GLN A 184 -13.48 -12.09 7.65
CA GLN A 184 -14.16 -10.96 8.28
C GLN A 184 -13.23 -9.74 8.27
N ILE A 185 -13.61 -8.67 7.57
CA ILE A 185 -12.86 -7.41 7.57
C ILE A 185 -13.33 -6.47 8.69
N TRP A 186 -14.62 -6.54 9.06
CA TRP A 186 -15.23 -5.76 10.13
C TRP A 186 -16.40 -6.50 10.76
N HIS A 187 -16.76 -6.21 12.02
CA HIS A 187 -17.76 -7.01 12.75
C HIS A 187 -19.13 -6.34 12.94
N LYS A 188 -19.21 -5.00 12.91
CA LYS A 188 -20.47 -4.25 13.07
C LYS A 188 -20.50 -3.01 12.17
N PRO A 189 -21.16 -3.08 11.00
CA PRO A 189 -21.83 -4.25 10.43
C PRO A 189 -20.84 -5.37 10.09
N LEU A 190 -21.33 -6.61 9.93
CA LEU A 190 -20.49 -7.73 9.52
C LEU A 190 -20.11 -7.55 8.04
N LEU A 191 -18.83 -7.25 7.79
CA LEU A 191 -18.30 -7.03 6.45
C LEU A 191 -17.33 -8.15 6.07
N THR A 192 -17.37 -8.52 4.79
CA THR A 192 -16.40 -9.42 4.16
C THR A 192 -15.73 -8.73 2.96
N VAL A 193 -15.01 -9.48 2.16
CA VAL A 193 -14.36 -9.03 0.91
C VAL A 193 -14.74 -9.95 -0.24
N ASN A 194 -14.85 -9.40 -1.44
CA ASN A 194 -15.08 -10.20 -2.65
C ASN A 194 -13.77 -10.69 -3.30
N GLY A 195 -13.87 -11.38 -4.44
CA GLY A 195 -12.73 -11.93 -5.19
C GLY A 195 -11.79 -10.88 -5.80
N ALA A 196 -12.24 -9.63 -5.96
CA ALA A 196 -11.41 -8.54 -6.49
C ALA A 196 -10.50 -7.89 -5.43
N HIS A 197 -10.71 -8.17 -4.15
CA HIS A 197 -9.93 -7.58 -3.06
C HIS A 197 -8.59 -8.31 -2.88
N VAL A 198 -7.51 -7.58 -2.55
CA VAL A 198 -6.16 -8.13 -2.33
C VAL A 198 -6.11 -9.26 -1.30
N ILE A 199 -6.98 -9.24 -0.29
CA ILE A 199 -7.09 -10.31 0.72
C ILE A 199 -7.51 -11.63 0.07
N SER A 200 -8.38 -11.60 -0.93
CA SER A 200 -8.76 -12.79 -1.70
C SER A 200 -7.58 -13.33 -2.53
N ASP A 201 -6.73 -12.44 -3.04
CA ASP A 201 -5.49 -12.83 -3.71
C ASP A 201 -4.52 -13.54 -2.73
N VAL A 202 -4.42 -13.05 -1.49
CA VAL A 202 -3.65 -13.72 -0.42
C VAL A 202 -4.24 -15.07 -0.05
N ILE A 203 -5.57 -15.17 0.11
CA ILE A 203 -6.25 -16.45 0.39
C ILE A 203 -5.95 -17.47 -0.73
N ALA A 204 -6.09 -17.05 -1.98
CA ALA A 204 -5.81 -17.91 -3.14
C ALA A 204 -4.34 -18.33 -3.21
N LEU A 205 -3.40 -17.40 -2.92
CA LEU A 205 -1.95 -17.69 -2.83
C LEU A 205 -1.65 -18.83 -1.85
N CYS A 206 -2.41 -18.92 -0.75
CA CYS A 206 -2.28 -19.95 0.28
C CYS A 206 -3.10 -21.22 0.01
N GLY A 207 -3.70 -21.37 -1.18
CA GLY A 207 -4.56 -22.50 -1.52
C GLY A 207 -5.92 -22.46 -0.83
N GLY A 208 -6.38 -21.28 -0.42
CA GLY A 208 -7.75 -21.05 0.06
C GLY A 208 -8.71 -20.68 -1.05
N GLU A 209 -10.01 -20.75 -0.74
CA GLU A 209 -11.11 -20.28 -1.55
C GLU A 209 -11.96 -19.32 -0.71
N ASN A 210 -12.03 -18.05 -1.11
CA ASN A 210 -12.93 -17.10 -0.45
C ASN A 210 -14.39 -17.47 -0.80
N VAL A 211 -15.18 -17.82 0.21
CA VAL A 211 -16.59 -18.26 0.02
C VAL A 211 -17.52 -17.13 -0.46
N PHE A 212 -17.06 -15.89 -0.46
CA PHE A 212 -17.78 -14.71 -0.93
C PHE A 212 -17.11 -14.03 -2.13
N ALA A 213 -16.27 -14.78 -2.88
CA ALA A 213 -15.54 -14.22 -4.03
C ALA A 213 -16.44 -13.62 -5.11
N ASP A 214 -17.65 -14.18 -5.31
CA ASP A 214 -18.55 -13.82 -6.42
C ASP A 214 -19.45 -12.63 -6.11
N LEU A 215 -19.35 -12.01 -4.92
CA LEU A 215 -20.13 -10.82 -4.59
C LEU A 215 -19.64 -9.62 -5.40
N SER A 216 -20.58 -8.77 -5.85
CA SER A 216 -20.28 -7.63 -6.73
C SER A 216 -19.55 -6.49 -6.01
N GLN A 217 -19.91 -6.22 -4.75
CA GLN A 217 -19.29 -5.16 -3.94
C GLN A 217 -17.92 -5.62 -3.42
N LEU A 218 -16.94 -4.72 -3.39
CA LEU A 218 -15.59 -5.03 -2.91
C LEU A 218 -15.59 -5.45 -1.42
N THR A 219 -16.35 -4.73 -0.59
CA THR A 219 -16.51 -4.98 0.84
C THR A 219 -18.00 -5.03 1.21
N PRO A 220 -18.70 -6.16 0.90
CA PRO A 220 -20.13 -6.26 1.13
C PRO A 220 -20.47 -6.51 2.61
N THR A 221 -21.63 -5.99 3.04
CA THR A 221 -22.28 -6.38 4.29
C THR A 221 -22.97 -7.73 4.10
N ILE A 222 -22.78 -8.63 5.04
CA ILE A 222 -23.39 -9.97 5.02
C ILE A 222 -24.06 -10.31 6.35
N SER A 223 -24.88 -11.38 6.38
CA SER A 223 -25.48 -11.90 7.60
C SER A 223 -24.80 -13.19 8.09
N LEU A 224 -25.03 -13.56 9.35
CA LEU A 224 -24.54 -14.83 9.89
C LEU A 224 -25.13 -16.04 9.17
N GLU A 225 -26.38 -15.94 8.70
CA GLU A 225 -27.05 -16.98 7.91
C GLU A 225 -26.35 -17.18 6.55
N SER A 226 -25.89 -16.09 5.93
CA SER A 226 -25.11 -16.16 4.70
C SER A 226 -23.77 -16.85 4.93
N VAL A 227 -23.10 -16.58 6.06
CA VAL A 227 -21.86 -17.26 6.44
C VAL A 227 -22.11 -18.75 6.63
N LEU A 228 -23.19 -19.13 7.34
CA LEU A 228 -23.57 -20.52 7.55
C LEU A 228 -23.88 -21.24 6.23
N ALA A 229 -24.65 -20.62 5.35
CA ALA A 229 -25.02 -21.15 4.03
C ALA A 229 -23.78 -21.35 3.13
N ALA A 230 -22.79 -20.45 3.23
CA ALA A 230 -21.53 -20.52 2.49
C ALA A 230 -20.61 -21.67 2.99
N ARG A 231 -20.89 -22.27 4.14
CA ARG A 231 -20.15 -23.42 4.71
C ARG A 231 -18.63 -23.24 4.67
N PRO A 232 -18.07 -22.20 5.30
CA PRO A 232 -16.63 -22.08 5.42
C PRO A 232 -16.07 -23.18 6.33
N GLU A 233 -14.78 -23.43 6.22
CA GLU A 233 -14.04 -24.39 7.07
C GLU A 233 -13.15 -23.68 8.08
N VAL A 234 -12.95 -22.37 7.88
CA VAL A 234 -12.18 -21.50 8.76
C VAL A 234 -12.71 -20.08 8.65
N ILE A 235 -12.70 -19.39 9.76
CA ILE A 235 -12.93 -17.96 9.84
C ILE A 235 -11.59 -17.27 10.05
N LEU A 236 -11.21 -16.42 9.11
CA LEU A 236 -10.05 -15.55 9.20
C LEU A 236 -10.50 -14.12 9.40
N GLY A 237 -9.70 -13.31 10.05
CA GLY A 237 -9.97 -11.88 10.11
C GLY A 237 -9.28 -11.19 11.26
N GLY A 238 -9.58 -9.90 11.36
CA GLY A 238 -9.11 -8.97 12.36
C GLY A 238 -10.03 -7.75 12.33
N GLY A 239 -9.56 -6.61 12.80
CA GLY A 239 -10.32 -5.35 12.67
C GLY A 239 -11.35 -5.13 13.78
N SER A 240 -11.18 -5.77 14.94
CA SER A 240 -11.83 -5.35 16.18
C SER A 240 -10.86 -4.50 17.01
N ALA A 241 -11.40 -3.53 17.75
CA ALA A 241 -10.59 -2.65 18.59
C ALA A 241 -9.83 -3.40 19.70
N GLY A 242 -10.37 -4.54 20.17
CA GLY A 242 -9.77 -5.41 21.18
C GLY A 242 -8.83 -6.49 20.64
N GLY A 243 -8.51 -6.46 19.34
CA GLY A 243 -7.58 -7.39 18.72
C GLY A 243 -8.07 -8.84 18.72
N GLU A 244 -7.11 -9.79 18.84
CA GLU A 244 -7.39 -11.23 18.79
C GLU A 244 -8.40 -11.74 19.82
N PRO A 245 -8.33 -11.35 21.12
CA PRO A 245 -9.27 -11.86 22.12
C PRO A 245 -10.73 -11.50 21.82
N GLU A 246 -10.98 -10.27 21.40
CA GLU A 246 -12.30 -9.81 21.03
C GLU A 246 -12.82 -10.50 19.77
N PHE A 247 -11.99 -10.58 18.74
CA PHE A 247 -12.32 -11.27 17.50
C PHE A 247 -12.71 -12.73 17.74
N ALA A 248 -11.87 -13.48 18.44
CA ALA A 248 -12.14 -14.89 18.75
C ALA A 248 -13.32 -15.05 19.69
N GLY A 249 -13.46 -14.17 20.70
CA GLY A 249 -14.56 -14.16 21.66
C GLY A 249 -15.91 -13.95 20.98
N TRP A 250 -16.01 -13.05 20.03
CA TRP A 250 -17.22 -12.78 19.29
C TRP A 250 -17.75 -14.02 18.54
N TRP A 251 -16.85 -14.76 17.85
CA TRP A 251 -17.24 -15.98 17.14
C TRP A 251 -17.58 -17.13 18.08
N ARG A 252 -16.88 -17.30 19.20
CA ARG A 252 -17.22 -18.30 20.23
C ARG A 252 -18.56 -18.03 20.90
N ALA A 253 -18.97 -16.76 20.99
CA ALA A 253 -20.25 -16.34 21.52
C ALA A 253 -21.38 -16.30 20.47
N SER A 254 -21.12 -16.72 19.23
CA SER A 254 -22.12 -16.69 18.14
C SER A 254 -23.39 -17.42 18.53
N ALA A 255 -24.56 -16.85 18.19
CA ALA A 255 -25.84 -17.48 18.36
C ALA A 255 -26.02 -18.74 17.48
N VAL A 256 -25.19 -18.92 16.44
CA VAL A 256 -25.22 -20.04 15.49
C VAL A 256 -24.23 -21.11 15.94
N PRO A 257 -24.68 -22.28 16.49
CA PRO A 257 -23.78 -23.30 17.03
C PRO A 257 -22.71 -23.78 16.03
N ALA A 258 -23.08 -24.03 14.79
CA ALA A 258 -22.18 -24.50 13.75
C ALA A 258 -21.03 -23.51 13.42
N LEU A 259 -21.23 -22.21 13.65
CA LEU A 259 -20.17 -21.21 13.47
C LEU A 259 -19.24 -21.11 14.69
N ARG A 260 -19.72 -21.46 15.90
CA ARG A 260 -18.89 -21.50 17.11
C ARG A 260 -17.80 -22.58 17.07
N GLU A 261 -18.07 -23.68 16.36
CA GLU A 261 -17.16 -24.81 16.25
C GLU A 261 -16.09 -24.64 15.18
N LEU A 262 -16.23 -23.64 14.30
CA LEU A 262 -15.24 -23.38 13.26
C LEU A 262 -13.92 -22.91 13.87
N PRO A 263 -12.80 -23.32 13.28
CA PRO A 263 -11.50 -22.72 13.57
C PRO A 263 -11.54 -21.22 13.28
N VAL A 264 -11.22 -20.40 14.28
CA VAL A 264 -11.10 -18.94 14.15
C VAL A 264 -9.63 -18.57 14.26
N ARG A 265 -9.12 -17.80 13.33
CA ARG A 265 -7.72 -17.35 13.29
C ARG A 265 -7.66 -15.84 13.08
N TYR A 266 -7.06 -15.16 14.02
CA TYR A 266 -6.81 -13.73 13.93
C TYR A 266 -5.66 -13.48 12.94
N ILE A 267 -5.87 -12.54 12.03
CA ILE A 267 -4.85 -12.01 11.13
C ILE A 267 -4.75 -10.52 11.40
N ASP A 268 -3.57 -10.06 11.78
CA ASP A 268 -3.31 -8.64 12.08
C ASP A 268 -3.71 -7.76 10.87
N PRO A 269 -4.67 -6.84 11.03
CA PRO A 269 -5.15 -5.97 9.96
C PRO A 269 -4.04 -5.15 9.32
N ASP A 270 -3.07 -4.67 10.09
CA ASP A 270 -1.96 -3.87 9.58
C ASP A 270 -1.04 -4.65 8.63
N LEU A 271 -1.09 -5.99 8.71
CA LEU A 271 -0.29 -6.87 7.85
C LEU A 271 -1.04 -7.38 6.63
N ILE A 272 -2.38 -7.25 6.56
CA ILE A 272 -3.14 -7.82 5.45
C ILE A 272 -4.07 -6.83 4.76
N GLN A 273 -4.50 -5.77 5.46
CA GLN A 273 -5.39 -4.75 4.90
C GLN A 273 -4.62 -3.57 4.28
N ARG A 274 -3.31 -3.46 4.54
CA ARG A 274 -2.42 -2.46 3.92
C ARG A 274 -1.65 -3.09 2.77
N GLN A 275 -1.84 -2.56 1.56
CA GLN A 275 -1.18 -3.04 0.33
C GLN A 275 0.28 -2.55 0.27
N THR A 276 1.12 -3.12 1.13
CA THR A 276 2.53 -2.77 1.32
C THR A 276 3.39 -4.03 1.30
N PRO A 277 4.72 -3.95 1.27
CA PRO A 277 5.57 -5.14 1.39
C PRO A 277 5.32 -5.97 2.65
N ARG A 278 4.74 -5.38 3.70
CA ARG A 278 4.38 -6.10 4.93
C ARG A 278 3.27 -7.13 4.73
N ILE A 279 2.47 -7.04 3.67
CA ILE A 279 1.42 -8.01 3.34
C ILE A 279 1.98 -9.44 3.18
N VAL A 280 3.27 -9.61 2.88
CA VAL A 280 3.95 -10.91 2.90
C VAL A 280 3.87 -11.57 4.28
N LYS A 281 3.97 -10.80 5.37
CA LYS A 281 3.83 -11.33 6.73
C LYS A 281 2.40 -11.79 6.99
N GLY A 282 1.40 -11.00 6.57
CA GLY A 282 -0.01 -11.39 6.61
C GLY A 282 -0.28 -12.65 5.77
N ALA A 283 0.29 -12.73 4.57
CA ALA A 283 0.17 -13.91 3.72
C ALA A 283 0.78 -15.17 4.38
N LYS A 284 1.95 -15.05 5.01
CA LYS A 284 2.55 -16.16 5.79
C LYS A 284 1.63 -16.62 6.92
N ALA A 285 0.98 -15.70 7.62
CA ALA A 285 0.02 -16.01 8.70
C ALA A 285 -1.22 -16.73 8.14
N VAL A 286 -1.78 -16.24 7.02
CA VAL A 286 -2.90 -16.91 6.33
C VAL A 286 -2.51 -18.32 5.88
N CYS A 287 -1.37 -18.47 5.21
CA CYS A 287 -0.91 -19.80 4.75
C CYS A 287 -0.74 -20.78 5.93
N HIS A 288 -0.16 -20.30 7.06
CA HIS A 288 -0.03 -21.10 8.27
C HIS A 288 -1.40 -21.54 8.82
N ALA A 289 -2.36 -20.60 8.93
CA ALA A 289 -3.71 -20.89 9.39
C ALA A 289 -4.41 -21.98 8.53
N LEU A 290 -4.26 -21.89 7.20
CA LEU A 290 -4.84 -22.88 6.29
C LEU A 290 -4.13 -24.25 6.40
N ASP A 291 -2.82 -24.27 6.62
CA ASP A 291 -2.06 -25.53 6.85
C ASP A 291 -2.54 -26.24 8.13
N GLU A 292 -2.87 -25.50 9.20
CA GLU A 292 -3.45 -26.07 10.41
C GLU A 292 -4.82 -26.72 10.17
N VAL A 293 -5.68 -26.05 9.39
CA VAL A 293 -6.99 -26.62 8.99
C VAL A 293 -6.80 -27.93 8.22
N ARG A 294 -5.86 -27.97 7.27
CA ARG A 294 -5.54 -29.21 6.50
C ARG A 294 -5.07 -30.34 7.40
N LYS A 295 -4.19 -30.07 8.38
CA LYS A 295 -3.73 -31.04 9.36
C LYS A 295 -4.88 -31.58 10.22
N GLY A 296 -5.80 -30.70 10.66
CA GLY A 296 -6.98 -31.09 11.42
C GLY A 296 -7.90 -32.03 10.65
N ARG A 297 -8.13 -31.77 9.35
CA ARG A 297 -8.91 -32.68 8.47
C ARG A 297 -8.24 -34.05 8.33
N ALA A 298 -6.91 -34.08 8.16
CA ALA A 298 -6.20 -35.33 8.06
C ALA A 298 -6.32 -36.18 9.34
N ALA A 299 -6.18 -35.54 10.52
CA ALA A 299 -6.35 -36.19 11.81
C ALA A 299 -7.77 -36.74 12.05
N ALA A 300 -8.81 -36.01 11.58
CA ALA A 300 -10.21 -36.44 11.72
C ALA A 300 -10.58 -37.63 10.84
N LYS A 301 -9.87 -37.85 9.74
CA LYS A 301 -10.10 -39.07 8.86
C LYS A 301 -9.55 -40.38 9.43
N PHE A 302 -8.69 -40.28 10.43
CA PHE A 302 -8.07 -41.48 11.08
C PHE A 302 -8.69 -41.79 12.45
N ARG A 303 -9.74 -41.09 12.85
CA ARG A 303 -10.58 -41.38 14.02
C ARG A 303 -11.92 -41.97 13.60
#